data_332cc25120f06bbc62eb6912ba0f56a2
#
_entry.id   332cc25120f06bbc62eb6912ba0f56a2
#
_cell.length_a   1.000
_cell.length_b   1.000
_cell.length_c   1.000
_cell.angle_alpha   90.00
_cell.angle_beta   90.00
_cell.angle_gamma   90.00
#
_symmetry.space_group_name_H-M   'P 1'
#
loop_
_entity.id
_entity.type
_entity.pdbx_description
1 polymer ?
#
loop_
_entity_poly.entity_id
_entity_poly.type
_entity_poly.pdbx_seq_one_letter_code
_entity_poly.pdbx_strand_id
1 'polypeptide(L)'
;MTTSPPPPPSSPSPSSPTPASGTPAHAKPLRRLTARGRGEAHRAASPLELFFDLCFVVAIAQAGMQLVHSVAESHTGEGILNYAMVFFAIWWAWMNFTWFASAYDNDDVLYRVVTLIQIAGVLVLAAGVSQAFEDHDFLAVVVGYVIMRLALTAQWLRVARSTEGPERAMALRYAGGVALCQIGWLGLLFLPDGGKPWLFLVMALLEMCVPVYAEKDHPTSWHPHHIAERYGLFTIIVLGETIAAATIAVKVGMEENDALDELLPIAAGGLLIIFSAWWIYFVVPIHGRLRSSKEAFQWGYGHYLVFASAAAIGAGLEVAVEQTVGEAHVSTLTASAAVTLPTALYLLTVWALHSRHFKVGLAQQAVLPVTALLVICCTFLGDWAVLAAGLVSALAVATGTTLTARMAAREQGPRSATQTV
;
A
#
# COMPACT_ATOMS: atom_id res chain seq x y z
N MET A 1 15.40 -65.24 -48.75
CA MET A 1 15.38 -63.81 -49.09
C MET A 1 14.05 -63.29 -48.62
N THR A 2 14.01 -62.72 -47.41
CA THR A 2 12.80 -62.10 -46.80
C THR A 2 13.03 -60.59 -46.78
N THR A 3 12.34 -59.91 -47.66
CA THR A 3 12.38 -58.44 -47.73
C THR A 3 11.44 -57.80 -46.64
N SER A 4 12.00 -57.03 -45.73
CA SER A 4 11.23 -56.26 -44.77
C SER A 4 10.48 -55.12 -45.48
N PRO A 5 9.27 -54.75 -45.01
CA PRO A 5 8.52 -53.62 -45.56
C PRO A 5 9.11 -52.26 -45.16
N PRO A 6 8.93 -51.21 -45.98
CA PRO A 6 9.44 -49.88 -45.70
C PRO A 6 8.69 -49.22 -44.51
N PRO A 7 9.33 -48.30 -43.78
CA PRO A 7 8.70 -47.59 -42.67
C PRO A 7 7.60 -46.63 -43.14
N PRO A 8 6.58 -46.35 -42.30
CA PRO A 8 5.52 -45.44 -42.63
C PRO A 8 6.02 -43.97 -42.70
N PRO A 9 5.36 -43.10 -43.51
CA PRO A 9 5.75 -41.71 -43.66
C PRO A 9 5.56 -40.94 -42.33
N SER A 10 6.57 -40.17 -41.98
CA SER A 10 6.55 -39.28 -40.82
C SER A 10 5.41 -38.25 -40.91
N SER A 11 4.59 -38.18 -39.85
CA SER A 11 3.56 -37.16 -39.69
C SER A 11 4.20 -35.75 -39.62
N PRO A 12 3.59 -34.72 -40.21
CA PRO A 12 4.09 -33.37 -40.17
C PRO A 12 4.05 -32.84 -38.69
N SER A 13 5.16 -32.33 -38.23
CA SER A 13 5.25 -31.64 -36.95
C SER A 13 4.26 -30.45 -36.88
N PRO A 14 3.59 -30.21 -35.76
CA PRO A 14 2.73 -29.04 -35.64
C PRO A 14 3.59 -27.78 -35.74
N SER A 15 3.29 -26.95 -36.74
CA SER A 15 3.89 -25.64 -36.94
C SER A 15 3.62 -24.78 -35.70
N SER A 16 4.71 -24.30 -35.05
CA SER A 16 4.64 -23.33 -34.01
C SER A 16 3.82 -22.10 -34.44
N PRO A 17 2.88 -21.59 -33.65
CA PRO A 17 2.16 -20.38 -34.00
C PRO A 17 3.15 -19.23 -34.13
N THR A 18 3.26 -18.65 -35.28
CA THR A 18 3.97 -17.40 -35.54
C THR A 18 3.38 -16.33 -34.61
N PRO A 19 4.19 -15.57 -33.81
CA PRO A 19 3.65 -14.48 -33.04
C PRO A 19 3.03 -13.48 -34.03
N ALA A 20 1.73 -13.24 -33.87
CA ALA A 20 1.02 -12.22 -34.63
C ALA A 20 1.74 -10.88 -34.38
N SER A 21 2.26 -10.29 -35.46
CA SER A 21 2.77 -8.94 -35.49
C SER A 21 1.61 -8.00 -35.16
N GLY A 22 1.43 -7.73 -33.85
CA GLY A 22 0.44 -6.78 -33.38
C GLY A 22 0.79 -5.40 -33.88
N THR A 23 0.06 -4.93 -34.88
CA THR A 23 -0.01 -3.50 -35.22
C THR A 23 -0.30 -2.75 -33.92
N PRO A 24 0.45 -1.66 -33.58
CA PRO A 24 0.16 -0.90 -32.38
C PRO A 24 -1.30 -0.45 -32.41
N ALA A 25 -2.07 -0.91 -31.44
CA ALA A 25 -3.48 -0.58 -31.34
C ALA A 25 -3.58 0.94 -31.12
N HIS A 26 -3.85 1.69 -32.18
CA HIS A 26 -4.18 3.11 -32.06
C HIS A 26 -5.28 3.25 -31.00
N ALA A 27 -5.01 4.00 -29.94
CA ALA A 27 -5.95 4.22 -28.86
C ALA A 27 -7.26 4.78 -29.44
N LYS A 28 -8.33 3.99 -29.38
CA LYS A 28 -9.64 4.46 -29.87
C LYS A 28 -10.10 5.59 -28.96
N PRO A 29 -10.59 6.73 -29.48
CA PRO A 29 -10.88 7.91 -28.70
C PRO A 29 -11.95 7.70 -27.62
N LEU A 30 -12.88 6.78 -27.84
CA LEU A 30 -13.97 6.45 -26.89
C LEU A 30 -14.35 4.97 -27.02
N ARG A 31 -14.31 4.25 -25.89
CA ARG A 31 -14.85 2.89 -25.74
C ARG A 31 -15.95 2.88 -24.69
N ARG A 32 -16.92 1.97 -24.81
CA ARG A 32 -17.83 1.69 -23.68
C ARG A 32 -17.03 1.14 -22.52
N LEU A 33 -17.25 1.65 -21.32
CA LEU A 33 -16.70 1.08 -20.09
C LEU A 33 -17.57 -0.11 -19.70
N THR A 34 -17.11 -1.29 -20.04
CA THR A 34 -17.71 -2.57 -19.61
C THR A 34 -16.82 -3.23 -18.59
N ALA A 35 -17.45 -3.92 -17.63
CA ALA A 35 -16.72 -4.66 -16.62
C ALA A 35 -15.80 -5.70 -17.27
N ARG A 36 -14.59 -5.81 -16.75
CA ARG A 36 -13.62 -6.84 -17.16
C ARG A 36 -13.98 -8.19 -16.55
N GLY A 37 -13.60 -9.27 -17.23
CA GLY A 37 -13.86 -10.63 -16.76
C GLY A 37 -13.02 -10.99 -15.53
N ARG A 38 -13.66 -11.44 -14.45
CA ARG A 38 -12.95 -11.96 -13.25
C ARG A 38 -12.04 -13.16 -13.54
N GLY A 39 -12.21 -13.82 -14.68
CA GLY A 39 -11.49 -15.03 -15.11
C GLY A 39 -10.32 -14.75 -16.06
N GLU A 40 -9.88 -13.52 -16.26
CA GLU A 40 -8.67 -13.23 -17.04
C GLU A 40 -7.48 -13.93 -16.38
N ALA A 41 -6.73 -14.75 -17.14
CA ALA A 41 -5.73 -15.66 -16.58
C ALA A 41 -4.56 -14.94 -15.90
N HIS A 42 -4.20 -13.72 -16.34
CA HIS A 42 -3.18 -12.87 -15.72
C HIS A 42 -3.42 -11.43 -16.15
N ARG A 43 -3.53 -10.52 -15.19
CA ARG A 43 -3.61 -9.09 -15.43
C ARG A 43 -2.50 -8.39 -14.64
N ALA A 44 -1.49 -7.91 -15.37
CA ALA A 44 -0.46 -7.04 -14.81
C ALA A 44 -0.95 -5.59 -14.71
N ALA A 45 -0.38 -4.83 -13.79
CA ALA A 45 -0.60 -3.39 -13.68
C ALA A 45 -0.16 -2.67 -14.97
N SER A 46 -0.96 -1.74 -15.46
CA SER A 46 -0.64 -0.96 -16.66
C SER A 46 0.41 0.13 -16.35
N PRO A 47 1.15 0.62 -17.37
CA PRO A 47 2.08 1.75 -17.17
C PRO A 47 1.40 3.00 -16.58
N LEU A 48 0.15 3.27 -16.92
CA LEU A 48 -0.61 4.39 -16.35
C LEU A 48 -0.93 4.19 -14.87
N GLU A 49 -1.26 2.96 -14.48
CA GLU A 49 -1.49 2.61 -13.07
C GLU A 49 -0.20 2.73 -12.24
N LEU A 50 0.95 2.30 -12.78
CA LEU A 50 2.25 2.47 -12.12
C LEU A 50 2.64 3.94 -12.00
N PHE A 51 2.37 4.75 -13.03
CA PHE A 51 2.62 6.18 -12.98
C PHE A 51 1.72 6.88 -11.94
N PHE A 52 0.46 6.44 -11.83
CA PHE A 52 -0.45 6.89 -10.79
C PHE A 52 0.11 6.59 -9.39
N ASP A 53 0.60 5.37 -9.14
CA ASP A 53 1.19 4.98 -7.87
C ASP A 53 2.40 5.84 -7.50
N LEU A 54 3.30 6.10 -8.47
CA LEU A 54 4.48 6.94 -8.27
C LEU A 54 4.12 8.39 -7.88
N CYS A 55 3.06 8.95 -8.48
CA CYS A 55 2.63 10.31 -8.14
C CYS A 55 2.06 10.40 -6.71
N PHE A 56 1.43 9.33 -6.22
CA PHE A 56 0.94 9.27 -4.84
C PHE A 56 2.07 9.21 -3.80
N VAL A 57 3.23 8.66 -4.17
CA VAL A 57 4.41 8.68 -3.29
C VAL A 57 4.87 10.08 -2.97
N VAL A 58 4.76 11.03 -3.92
CA VAL A 58 5.08 12.44 -3.66
C VAL A 58 4.26 12.99 -2.50
N ALA A 59 2.96 12.69 -2.46
CA ALA A 59 2.10 13.12 -1.36
C ALA A 59 2.45 12.40 -0.04
N ILE A 60 2.82 11.11 -0.09
CA ILE A 60 3.27 10.35 1.08
C ILE A 60 4.57 10.93 1.63
N ALA A 61 5.54 11.24 0.76
CA ALA A 61 6.80 11.87 1.14
C ALA A 61 6.58 13.21 1.85
N GLN A 62 5.70 14.07 1.29
CA GLN A 62 5.34 15.34 1.93
C GLN A 62 4.71 15.12 3.31
N ALA A 63 3.78 14.16 3.45
CA ALA A 63 3.18 13.84 4.75
C ALA A 63 4.22 13.30 5.75
N GLY A 64 5.19 12.49 5.28
CA GLY A 64 6.31 12.00 6.08
C GLY A 64 7.21 13.11 6.58
N MET A 65 7.64 14.03 5.70
CA MET A 65 8.46 15.20 6.08
C MET A 65 7.76 16.09 7.11
N GLN A 66 6.46 16.32 6.99
CA GLN A 66 5.71 17.11 7.96
C GLN A 66 5.56 16.38 9.29
N LEU A 67 5.47 15.05 9.28
CA LEU A 67 5.50 14.27 10.52
C LEU A 67 6.88 14.39 11.21
N VAL A 68 7.98 14.33 10.45
CA VAL A 68 9.35 14.55 10.96
C VAL A 68 9.41 15.91 11.66
N HIS A 69 9.08 16.98 10.94
CA HIS A 69 9.12 18.35 11.47
C HIS A 69 8.27 18.50 12.74
N SER A 70 7.03 18.00 12.74
CA SER A 70 6.16 18.07 13.92
C SER A 70 6.72 17.32 15.13
N VAL A 71 7.35 16.15 14.91
CA VAL A 71 7.98 15.39 16.01
C VAL A 71 9.25 16.09 16.48
N ALA A 72 10.11 16.55 15.57
CA ALA A 72 11.36 17.26 15.90
C ALA A 72 11.12 18.52 16.74
N GLU A 73 10.04 19.26 16.45
CA GLU A 73 9.60 20.45 17.18
C GLU A 73 8.76 20.14 18.45
N SER A 74 8.69 18.88 18.88
CA SER A 74 7.95 18.44 20.08
C SER A 74 6.41 18.58 19.99
N HIS A 75 5.85 18.74 18.80
CA HIS A 75 4.40 18.76 18.52
C HIS A 75 3.86 17.38 18.12
N THR A 76 4.40 16.30 18.68
CA THR A 76 4.19 14.90 18.27
C THR A 76 2.71 14.51 18.18
N GLY A 77 1.88 14.91 19.16
CA GLY A 77 0.46 14.52 19.18
C GLY A 77 -0.34 15.12 18.02
N GLU A 78 -0.11 16.37 17.72
CA GLU A 78 -0.74 17.09 16.61
C GLU A 78 -0.20 16.59 15.27
N GLY A 79 1.11 16.40 15.15
CA GLY A 79 1.76 15.83 13.97
C GLY A 79 1.18 14.47 13.61
N ILE A 80 1.00 13.57 14.57
CA ILE A 80 0.39 12.24 14.33
C ILE A 80 -1.07 12.38 13.86
N LEU A 81 -1.85 13.30 14.45
CA LEU A 81 -3.24 13.51 14.05
C LEU A 81 -3.33 14.04 12.61
N ASN A 82 -2.56 15.09 12.30
CA ASN A 82 -2.52 15.68 10.96
C ASN A 82 -2.01 14.65 9.92
N TYR A 83 -0.97 13.90 10.26
CA TYR A 83 -0.47 12.80 9.44
C TYR A 83 -1.56 11.76 9.17
N ALA A 84 -2.28 11.31 10.19
CA ALA A 84 -3.35 10.33 10.00
C ALA A 84 -4.46 10.87 9.07
N MET A 85 -4.84 12.14 9.21
CA MET A 85 -5.85 12.77 8.38
C MET A 85 -5.40 12.91 6.92
N VAL A 86 -4.23 13.49 6.67
CA VAL A 86 -3.69 13.68 5.32
C VAL A 86 -3.40 12.34 4.66
N PHE A 87 -2.79 11.39 5.38
CA PHE A 87 -2.52 10.06 4.87
C PHE A 87 -3.81 9.29 4.52
N PHE A 88 -4.90 9.50 5.27
CA PHE A 88 -6.20 8.92 4.90
C PHE A 88 -6.70 9.47 3.56
N ALA A 89 -6.62 10.76 3.32
CA ALA A 89 -7.05 11.36 2.06
C ALA A 89 -6.23 10.81 0.87
N ILE A 90 -4.90 10.69 1.03
CA ILE A 90 -4.00 10.12 0.04
C ILE A 90 -4.37 8.65 -0.24
N TRP A 91 -4.37 7.81 0.80
CA TRP A 91 -4.63 6.38 0.68
C TRP A 91 -6.02 6.08 0.14
N TRP A 92 -7.04 6.80 0.60
CA TRP A 92 -8.43 6.56 0.19
C TRP A 92 -8.67 6.90 -1.28
N ALA A 93 -8.08 8.00 -1.76
CA ALA A 93 -8.13 8.34 -3.18
C ALA A 93 -7.41 7.29 -4.05
N TRP A 94 -6.22 6.86 -3.65
CA TRP A 94 -5.47 5.80 -4.31
C TRP A 94 -6.24 4.48 -4.35
N MET A 95 -6.80 4.07 -3.23
CA MET A 95 -7.55 2.83 -3.12
C MET A 95 -8.77 2.82 -4.04
N ASN A 96 -9.57 3.88 -4.03
CA ASN A 96 -10.76 3.96 -4.88
C ASN A 96 -10.42 3.89 -6.37
N PHE A 97 -9.36 4.57 -6.82
CA PHE A 97 -8.89 4.45 -8.20
C PHE A 97 -8.42 3.03 -8.52
N THR A 98 -7.64 2.41 -7.64
CA THR A 98 -7.09 1.06 -7.83
C THR A 98 -8.21 0.02 -8.00
N TRP A 99 -9.26 0.09 -7.20
CA TRP A 99 -10.41 -0.80 -7.31
C TRP A 99 -11.23 -0.52 -8.56
N PHE A 100 -11.43 0.77 -8.91
CA PHE A 100 -12.08 1.17 -10.15
C PHE A 100 -11.31 0.64 -11.37
N ALA A 101 -10.01 0.88 -11.43
CA ALA A 101 -9.14 0.44 -12.51
C ALA A 101 -9.17 -1.08 -12.67
N SER A 102 -9.15 -1.83 -11.55
CA SER A 102 -9.25 -3.28 -11.58
C SER A 102 -10.50 -3.79 -12.28
N ALA A 103 -11.63 -3.08 -12.15
CA ALA A 103 -12.91 -3.49 -12.72
C ALA A 103 -13.14 -2.93 -14.13
N TYR A 104 -12.70 -1.70 -14.42
CA TYR A 104 -13.16 -0.93 -15.58
C TYR A 104 -12.08 -0.29 -16.43
N ASP A 105 -10.79 -0.55 -16.21
CA ASP A 105 -9.74 -0.03 -17.09
C ASP A 105 -9.94 -0.55 -18.53
N ASN A 106 -10.09 0.38 -19.47
CA ASN A 106 -10.20 0.12 -20.89
C ASN A 106 -9.12 0.82 -21.73
N ASP A 107 -8.23 1.57 -21.07
CA ASP A 107 -7.08 2.26 -21.65
C ASP A 107 -7.40 3.14 -22.89
N ASP A 108 -8.60 3.75 -22.94
CA ASP A 108 -8.92 4.71 -24.00
C ASP A 108 -8.43 6.13 -23.64
N VAL A 109 -8.48 7.04 -24.63
CA VAL A 109 -7.99 8.40 -24.46
C VAL A 109 -8.69 9.13 -23.31
N LEU A 110 -10.01 8.98 -23.18
CA LEU A 110 -10.75 9.65 -22.12
C LEU A 110 -10.40 9.09 -20.73
N TYR A 111 -10.22 7.77 -20.62
CA TYR A 111 -9.77 7.15 -19.39
C TYR A 111 -8.40 7.70 -18.96
N ARG A 112 -7.44 7.75 -19.89
CA ARG A 112 -6.11 8.32 -19.64
C ARG A 112 -6.16 9.77 -19.20
N VAL A 113 -6.91 10.62 -19.92
CA VAL A 113 -7.04 12.05 -19.57
C VAL A 113 -7.63 12.25 -18.19
N VAL A 114 -8.72 11.54 -17.86
CA VAL A 114 -9.36 11.67 -16.54
C VAL A 114 -8.45 11.12 -15.42
N THR A 115 -7.66 10.09 -15.70
CA THR A 115 -6.65 9.61 -14.75
C THR A 115 -5.53 10.62 -14.54
N LEU A 116 -5.05 11.28 -15.61
CA LEU A 116 -4.07 12.37 -15.49
C LEU A 116 -4.62 13.58 -14.72
N ILE A 117 -5.92 13.88 -14.82
CA ILE A 117 -6.57 14.88 -13.96
C ILE A 117 -6.56 14.46 -12.50
N GLN A 118 -6.77 13.17 -12.19
CA GLN A 118 -6.63 12.68 -10.82
C GLN A 118 -5.18 12.83 -10.33
N ILE A 119 -4.19 12.52 -11.16
CA ILE A 119 -2.77 12.73 -10.83
C ILE A 119 -2.48 14.22 -10.55
N ALA A 120 -3.00 15.14 -11.37
CA ALA A 120 -2.87 16.57 -11.09
C ALA A 120 -3.51 16.94 -9.74
N GLY A 121 -4.66 16.35 -9.40
CA GLY A 121 -5.30 16.54 -8.11
C GLY A 121 -4.44 16.08 -6.93
N VAL A 122 -3.75 14.93 -7.04
CA VAL A 122 -2.86 14.48 -5.95
C VAL A 122 -1.64 15.38 -5.81
N LEU A 123 -1.11 15.93 -6.90
CA LEU A 123 0.01 16.88 -6.82
C LEU A 123 -0.41 18.22 -6.18
N VAL A 124 -1.63 18.69 -6.42
CA VAL A 124 -2.20 19.84 -5.71
C VAL A 124 -2.36 19.53 -4.22
N LEU A 125 -2.87 18.33 -3.88
CA LEU A 125 -2.95 17.89 -2.48
C LEU A 125 -1.57 17.87 -1.84
N ALA A 126 -0.57 17.26 -2.49
CA ALA A 126 0.79 17.17 -2.00
C ALA A 126 1.42 18.55 -1.73
N ALA A 127 1.18 19.52 -2.62
CA ALA A 127 1.66 20.89 -2.45
C ALA A 127 1.03 21.63 -1.26
N GLY A 128 -0.14 21.20 -0.79
CA GLY A 128 -0.82 21.80 0.36
C GLY A 128 -0.55 21.13 1.69
N VAL A 129 0.29 20.08 1.74
CA VAL A 129 0.49 19.30 2.96
C VAL A 129 1.15 20.12 4.05
N SER A 130 2.21 20.90 3.75
CA SER A 130 2.86 21.75 4.75
C SER A 130 1.91 22.78 5.37
N GLN A 131 1.15 23.50 4.56
CA GLN A 131 0.17 24.48 5.04
C GLN A 131 -0.91 23.85 5.93
N ALA A 132 -1.31 22.60 5.61
CA ALA A 132 -2.27 21.87 6.45
C ALA A 132 -1.72 21.51 7.83
N PHE A 133 -0.40 21.28 7.95
CA PHE A 133 0.25 20.96 9.21
C PHE A 133 0.64 22.22 10.03
N GLU A 134 1.23 23.20 9.37
CA GLU A 134 1.80 24.40 10.00
C GLU A 134 0.74 25.45 10.30
N ASP A 135 -0.15 25.73 9.33
CA ASP A 135 -1.12 26.82 9.40
C ASP A 135 -2.56 26.34 9.64
N HIS A 136 -2.80 25.02 9.75
CA HIS A 136 -4.14 24.41 9.72
C HIS A 136 -4.98 24.80 8.49
N ASP A 137 -4.30 25.22 7.40
CA ASP A 137 -4.94 25.55 6.12
C ASP A 137 -5.05 24.31 5.22
N PHE A 138 -6.22 23.72 5.20
CA PHE A 138 -6.54 22.54 4.41
C PHE A 138 -7.03 22.87 2.99
N LEU A 139 -6.98 24.13 2.54
CA LEU A 139 -7.56 24.54 1.25
C LEU A 139 -6.98 23.72 0.09
N ALA A 140 -5.66 23.68 -0.08
CA ALA A 140 -5.02 22.97 -1.19
C ALA A 140 -5.23 21.45 -1.09
N VAL A 141 -5.19 20.88 0.12
CA VAL A 141 -5.47 19.46 0.37
C VAL A 141 -6.90 19.11 -0.05
N VAL A 142 -7.90 19.92 0.37
CA VAL A 142 -9.31 19.69 0.03
C VAL A 142 -9.56 19.92 -1.47
N VAL A 143 -8.98 20.96 -2.08
CA VAL A 143 -9.12 21.21 -3.53
C VAL A 143 -8.53 20.06 -4.33
N GLY A 144 -7.31 19.63 -4.03
CA GLY A 144 -6.68 18.47 -4.69
C GLY A 144 -7.53 17.21 -4.54
N TYR A 145 -8.03 16.96 -3.34
CA TYR A 145 -8.92 15.82 -3.08
C TYR A 145 -10.22 15.91 -3.89
N VAL A 146 -10.88 17.05 -3.91
CA VAL A 146 -12.12 17.28 -4.69
C VAL A 146 -11.88 17.04 -6.19
N ILE A 147 -10.76 17.53 -6.75
CA ILE A 147 -10.38 17.27 -8.16
C ILE A 147 -10.33 15.76 -8.43
N MET A 148 -9.61 15.00 -7.60
CA MET A 148 -9.51 13.56 -7.74
C MET A 148 -10.88 12.87 -7.67
N ARG A 149 -11.71 13.26 -6.71
CA ARG A 149 -13.01 12.64 -6.45
C ARG A 149 -14.04 12.97 -7.55
N LEU A 150 -14.03 14.18 -8.07
CA LEU A 150 -14.90 14.57 -9.21
C LEU A 150 -14.47 13.84 -10.50
N ALA A 151 -13.17 13.69 -10.74
CA ALA A 151 -12.66 12.90 -11.85
C ALA A 151 -13.10 11.42 -11.74
N LEU A 152 -13.02 10.83 -10.56
CA LEU A 152 -13.53 9.47 -10.30
C LEU A 152 -15.05 9.40 -10.48
N THR A 153 -15.80 10.42 -10.03
CA THR A 153 -17.24 10.52 -10.25
C THR A 153 -17.57 10.52 -11.74
N ALA A 154 -16.82 11.26 -12.56
CA ALA A 154 -16.99 11.26 -14.01
C ALA A 154 -16.76 9.87 -14.62
N GLN A 155 -15.78 9.10 -14.13
CA GLN A 155 -15.56 7.71 -14.54
C GLN A 155 -16.74 6.80 -14.16
N TRP A 156 -17.29 6.92 -12.95
CA TRP A 156 -18.48 6.16 -12.55
C TRP A 156 -19.72 6.52 -13.36
N LEU A 157 -19.94 7.81 -13.67
CA LEU A 157 -21.01 8.24 -14.56
C LEU A 157 -20.85 7.68 -15.97
N ARG A 158 -19.60 7.50 -16.41
CA ARG A 158 -19.30 6.89 -17.70
C ARG A 158 -19.63 5.40 -17.70
N VAL A 159 -19.34 4.67 -16.61
CA VAL A 159 -19.80 3.29 -16.43
C VAL A 159 -21.32 3.23 -16.48
N ALA A 160 -22.02 4.08 -15.73
CA ALA A 160 -23.48 4.13 -15.71
C ALA A 160 -24.12 4.42 -17.08
N ARG A 161 -23.42 5.12 -17.98
CA ARG A 161 -23.87 5.34 -19.37
C ARG A 161 -23.61 4.14 -20.28
N SER A 162 -22.72 3.26 -19.89
CA SER A 162 -22.28 2.11 -20.69
C SER A 162 -22.95 0.80 -20.28
N THR A 163 -23.63 0.79 -19.13
CA THR A 163 -24.23 -0.39 -18.49
C THR A 163 -25.72 -0.21 -18.22
N GLU A 164 -26.42 -1.29 -17.91
CA GLU A 164 -27.86 -1.33 -17.64
C GLU A 164 -28.14 -2.10 -16.33
N GLY A 165 -29.41 -2.05 -15.87
CA GLY A 165 -29.87 -2.84 -14.72
C GLY A 165 -29.10 -2.59 -13.41
N PRO A 166 -28.77 -3.65 -12.64
CA PRO A 166 -28.11 -3.54 -11.34
C PRO A 166 -26.73 -2.90 -11.40
N GLU A 167 -25.95 -3.15 -12.45
CA GLU A 167 -24.62 -2.56 -12.63
C GLU A 167 -24.68 -1.04 -12.81
N ARG A 168 -25.65 -0.55 -13.61
CA ARG A 168 -25.91 0.89 -13.75
C ARG A 168 -26.30 1.52 -12.41
N ALA A 169 -27.18 0.86 -11.66
CA ALA A 169 -27.62 1.34 -10.34
C ALA A 169 -26.44 1.44 -9.36
N MET A 170 -25.57 0.44 -9.35
CA MET A 170 -24.33 0.44 -8.55
C MET A 170 -23.42 1.60 -8.94
N ALA A 171 -23.16 1.80 -10.25
CA ALA A 171 -22.31 2.89 -10.74
C ALA A 171 -22.89 4.29 -10.39
N LEU A 172 -24.22 4.47 -10.46
CA LEU A 172 -24.87 5.72 -10.05
C LEU A 172 -24.78 5.95 -8.53
N ARG A 173 -24.87 4.90 -7.70
CA ARG A 173 -24.67 5.03 -6.25
C ARG A 173 -23.23 5.44 -5.91
N TYR A 174 -22.23 4.88 -6.60
CA TYR A 174 -20.85 5.33 -6.47
C TYR A 174 -20.69 6.80 -6.87
N ALA A 175 -21.15 7.17 -8.05
CA ALA A 175 -21.05 8.55 -8.54
C ALA A 175 -21.74 9.54 -7.58
N GLY A 176 -22.97 9.24 -7.16
CA GLY A 176 -23.75 10.08 -6.24
C GLY A 176 -23.14 10.15 -4.85
N GLY A 177 -22.73 9.01 -4.28
CA GLY A 177 -22.10 8.95 -2.95
C GLY A 177 -20.78 9.72 -2.91
N VAL A 178 -19.88 9.48 -3.87
CA VAL A 178 -18.62 10.19 -3.98
C VAL A 178 -18.82 11.69 -4.15
N ALA A 179 -19.71 12.12 -5.07
CA ALA A 179 -19.97 13.54 -5.31
C ALA A 179 -20.61 14.24 -4.09
N LEU A 180 -21.55 13.57 -3.40
CA LEU A 180 -22.21 14.11 -2.21
C LEU A 180 -21.22 14.35 -1.07
N CYS A 181 -20.28 13.40 -0.86
CA CYS A 181 -19.24 13.56 0.16
C CYS A 181 -18.36 14.79 -0.07
N GLN A 182 -18.19 15.25 -1.34
CA GLN A 182 -17.38 16.45 -1.59
C GLN A 182 -18.00 17.72 -0.97
N ILE A 183 -19.31 17.78 -0.79
CA ILE A 183 -19.97 18.89 -0.10
C ILE A 183 -19.52 18.96 1.36
N GLY A 184 -19.42 17.81 2.04
CA GLY A 184 -18.93 17.73 3.40
C GLY A 184 -17.44 18.07 3.51
N TRP A 185 -16.60 17.62 2.57
CA TRP A 185 -15.18 17.97 2.53
C TRP A 185 -14.96 19.47 2.30
N LEU A 186 -15.74 20.11 1.42
CA LEU A 186 -15.72 21.56 1.27
C LEU A 186 -16.20 22.26 2.53
N GLY A 187 -17.17 21.68 3.25
CA GLY A 187 -17.64 22.18 4.55
C GLY A 187 -16.57 22.25 5.62
N LEU A 188 -15.54 21.39 5.55
CA LEU A 188 -14.40 21.38 6.49
C LEU A 188 -13.65 22.72 6.46
N LEU A 189 -13.58 23.39 5.33
CA LEU A 189 -12.89 24.68 5.18
C LEU A 189 -13.55 25.82 5.97
N PHE A 190 -14.81 25.67 6.36
CA PHE A 190 -15.58 26.70 7.08
C PHE A 190 -15.65 26.44 8.58
N LEU A 191 -15.05 25.34 9.07
CA LEU A 191 -15.04 25.00 10.50
C LEU A 191 -13.84 25.62 11.21
N PRO A 192 -14.00 26.00 12.50
CA PRO A 192 -12.86 26.31 13.36
C PRO A 192 -12.00 25.08 13.58
N ASP A 193 -10.70 25.26 13.86
CA ASP A 193 -9.70 24.19 13.89
C ASP A 193 -10.08 23.04 14.83
N GLY A 194 -10.60 23.31 16.02
CA GLY A 194 -11.08 22.28 16.93
C GLY A 194 -12.23 21.41 16.42
N GLY A 195 -12.96 21.87 15.39
CA GLY A 195 -14.05 21.13 14.75
C GLY A 195 -13.59 20.27 13.56
N LYS A 196 -12.46 20.64 12.93
CA LYS A 196 -11.97 20.00 11.71
C LYS A 196 -11.71 18.49 11.88
N PRO A 197 -11.02 18.00 12.93
CA PRO A 197 -10.76 16.58 13.11
C PRO A 197 -12.06 15.75 13.26
N TRP A 198 -13.07 16.29 13.91
CA TRP A 198 -14.35 15.60 14.11
C TRP A 198 -15.13 15.48 12.80
N LEU A 199 -15.24 16.57 12.03
CA LEU A 199 -15.88 16.49 10.71
C LEU A 199 -15.08 15.58 9.80
N PHE A 200 -13.75 15.64 9.83
CA PHE A 200 -12.89 14.74 9.06
C PHE A 200 -13.23 13.28 9.36
N LEU A 201 -13.28 12.89 10.64
CA LEU A 201 -13.62 11.52 11.04
C LEU A 201 -15.01 11.11 10.52
N VAL A 202 -16.01 11.97 10.65
CA VAL A 202 -17.36 11.70 10.13
C VAL A 202 -17.34 11.52 8.62
N MET A 203 -16.63 12.39 7.89
CA MET A 203 -16.54 12.32 6.43
C MET A 203 -15.77 11.08 5.96
N ALA A 204 -14.68 10.71 6.65
CA ALA A 204 -13.94 9.49 6.37
C ALA A 204 -14.83 8.24 6.52
N LEU A 205 -15.60 8.16 7.59
CA LEU A 205 -16.54 7.05 7.81
C LEU A 205 -17.66 7.03 6.76
N LEU A 206 -18.22 8.17 6.40
CA LEU A 206 -19.24 8.27 5.36
C LEU A 206 -18.69 7.82 4.00
N GLU A 207 -17.50 8.26 3.62
CA GLU A 207 -16.86 7.82 2.37
C GLU A 207 -16.56 6.33 2.36
N MET A 208 -16.09 5.76 3.48
CA MET A 208 -15.87 4.31 3.61
C MET A 208 -17.17 3.50 3.49
N CYS A 209 -18.32 4.09 3.81
CA CYS A 209 -19.62 3.47 3.61
C CYS A 209 -20.11 3.52 2.15
N VAL A 210 -19.59 4.42 1.31
CA VAL A 210 -20.03 4.56 -0.09
C VAL A 210 -19.87 3.26 -0.89
N PRO A 211 -18.71 2.59 -0.93
CA PRO A 211 -18.56 1.30 -1.62
C PRO A 211 -19.51 0.22 -1.08
N VAL A 212 -19.64 0.12 0.24
CA VAL A 212 -20.52 -0.86 0.89
C VAL A 212 -21.99 -0.65 0.47
N TYR A 213 -22.44 0.60 0.44
CA TYR A 213 -23.78 0.94 -0.02
C TYR A 213 -23.96 0.74 -1.53
N ALA A 214 -22.98 1.13 -2.32
CA ALA A 214 -23.04 1.01 -3.76
C ALA A 214 -23.14 -0.44 -4.24
N GLU A 215 -22.36 -1.33 -3.63
CA GLU A 215 -22.25 -2.74 -4.02
C GLU A 215 -23.29 -3.68 -3.36
N LYS A 216 -24.21 -3.16 -2.57
CA LYS A 216 -25.15 -3.99 -1.80
C LYS A 216 -25.97 -4.98 -2.65
N ASP A 217 -26.30 -4.63 -3.90
CA ASP A 217 -27.10 -5.46 -4.81
C ASP A 217 -26.27 -6.05 -5.96
N HIS A 218 -25.13 -5.45 -6.27
CA HIS A 218 -24.25 -5.86 -7.38
C HIS A 218 -22.80 -5.51 -7.07
N PRO A 219 -21.92 -6.48 -6.82
CA PRO A 219 -20.51 -6.23 -6.56
C PRO A 219 -19.77 -5.85 -7.84
N THR A 220 -18.75 -5.01 -7.75
CA THR A 220 -17.84 -4.73 -8.87
C THR A 220 -17.04 -5.97 -9.27
N SER A 221 -16.67 -6.05 -10.56
CA SER A 221 -15.93 -7.18 -11.14
C SER A 221 -14.41 -6.98 -11.02
N TRP A 222 -13.91 -6.65 -9.81
CA TRP A 222 -12.47 -6.54 -9.57
C TRP A 222 -11.77 -7.91 -9.66
N HIS A 223 -10.47 -7.90 -10.03
CA HIS A 223 -9.66 -9.10 -10.20
C HIS A 223 -8.74 -9.33 -8.98
N PRO A 224 -8.84 -10.46 -8.24
CA PRO A 224 -8.09 -10.68 -7.00
C PRO A 224 -6.57 -10.59 -7.15
N HIS A 225 -6.02 -11.16 -8.21
CA HIS A 225 -4.58 -11.12 -8.47
C HIS A 225 -4.10 -9.69 -8.75
N HIS A 226 -4.83 -8.94 -9.59
CA HIS A 226 -4.50 -7.56 -9.92
C HIS A 226 -4.55 -6.63 -8.68
N ILE A 227 -5.57 -6.78 -7.83
CA ILE A 227 -5.65 -6.02 -6.57
C ILE A 227 -4.46 -6.36 -5.66
N ALA A 228 -4.16 -7.65 -5.47
CA ALA A 228 -3.02 -8.07 -4.65
C ALA A 228 -1.68 -7.54 -5.21
N GLU A 229 -1.49 -7.57 -6.53
CA GLU A 229 -0.33 -7.01 -7.22
C GLU A 229 -0.19 -5.49 -6.99
N ARG A 230 -1.28 -4.73 -7.20
CA ARG A 230 -1.28 -3.26 -7.00
C ARG A 230 -0.93 -2.87 -5.57
N TYR A 231 -1.51 -3.53 -4.58
CA TYR A 231 -1.18 -3.30 -3.17
C TYR A 231 0.27 -3.68 -2.85
N GLY A 232 0.77 -4.77 -3.44
CA GLY A 232 2.18 -5.16 -3.33
C GLY A 232 3.12 -4.12 -3.95
N LEU A 233 2.83 -3.65 -5.16
CA LEU A 233 3.62 -2.60 -5.82
C LEU A 233 3.63 -1.31 -4.99
N PHE A 234 2.49 -0.88 -4.48
CA PHE A 234 2.41 0.30 -3.64
C PHE A 234 3.18 0.12 -2.32
N THR A 235 3.15 -1.08 -1.73
CA THR A 235 4.00 -1.41 -0.56
C THR A 235 5.48 -1.23 -0.88
N ILE A 236 5.95 -1.73 -2.03
CA ILE A 236 7.36 -1.58 -2.46
C ILE A 236 7.72 -0.10 -2.59
N ILE A 237 6.83 0.70 -3.19
CA ILE A 237 7.07 2.12 -3.42
C ILE A 237 7.14 2.87 -2.07
N VAL A 238 6.23 2.60 -1.14
CA VAL A 238 6.25 3.20 0.20
C VAL A 238 7.49 2.78 0.99
N LEU A 239 7.90 1.51 0.94
CA LEU A 239 9.15 1.05 1.56
C LEU A 239 10.38 1.67 0.87
N GLY A 240 10.30 1.99 -0.43
CA GLY A 240 11.34 2.72 -1.15
C GLY A 240 11.59 4.11 -0.59
N GLU A 241 10.52 4.82 -0.19
CA GLU A 241 10.61 6.12 0.50
C GLU A 241 11.33 5.99 1.85
N THR A 242 11.03 4.91 2.57
CA THR A 242 11.72 4.60 3.85
C THR A 242 13.22 4.32 3.66
N ILE A 243 13.63 3.75 2.51
CA ILE A 243 15.05 3.57 2.16
C ILE A 243 15.74 4.93 1.96
N ALA A 244 15.04 5.93 1.40
CA ALA A 244 15.59 7.27 1.24
C ALA A 244 16.00 7.88 2.59
N ALA A 245 15.18 7.75 3.63
CA ALA A 245 15.49 8.20 4.98
C ALA A 245 16.77 7.52 5.55
N ALA A 246 16.90 6.19 5.40
CA ALA A 246 18.11 5.47 5.79
C ALA A 246 19.35 5.94 5.02
N THR A 247 19.18 6.30 3.73
CA THR A 247 20.26 6.84 2.90
C THR A 247 20.69 8.24 3.36
N ILE A 248 19.73 9.07 3.80
CA ILE A 248 20.03 10.37 4.39
C ILE A 248 20.89 10.20 5.63
N ALA A 249 20.57 9.24 6.51
CA ALA A 249 21.36 8.92 7.70
C ALA A 249 22.83 8.61 7.36
N VAL A 250 23.05 7.78 6.35
CA VAL A 250 24.43 7.47 5.89
C VAL A 250 25.13 8.72 5.33
N LYS A 251 24.41 9.53 4.55
CA LYS A 251 24.96 10.74 3.95
C LYS A 251 25.42 11.74 5.02
N VAL A 252 24.56 12.04 6.00
CA VAL A 252 24.88 12.94 7.12
C VAL A 252 26.09 12.43 7.90
N GLY A 253 26.15 11.13 8.22
CA GLY A 253 27.29 10.54 8.90
C GLY A 253 28.61 10.62 8.13
N MET A 254 28.56 10.62 6.80
CA MET A 254 29.73 10.80 5.94
C MET A 254 30.19 12.28 5.84
N GLU A 255 29.27 13.22 5.87
CA GLU A 255 29.56 14.65 5.78
C GLU A 255 30.05 15.22 7.12
N GLU A 256 29.56 14.69 8.25
CA GLU A 256 29.94 15.07 9.60
C GLU A 256 30.81 13.97 10.24
N ASN A 257 32.12 14.01 9.96
CA ASN A 257 33.10 12.95 10.27
C ASN A 257 33.08 12.43 11.73
N ASP A 258 32.50 13.15 12.68
CA ASP A 258 32.44 12.76 14.09
C ASP A 258 31.17 11.98 14.46
N ALA A 259 30.11 11.99 13.59
CA ALA A 259 28.83 11.36 13.87
C ALA A 259 28.64 9.95 13.25
N LEU A 260 29.59 9.48 12.44
CA LEU A 260 29.45 8.23 11.70
C LEU A 260 29.21 7.00 12.63
N ASP A 261 29.94 6.92 13.74
CA ASP A 261 29.80 5.81 14.68
C ASP A 261 28.44 5.77 15.38
N GLU A 262 27.81 6.94 15.54
CA GLU A 262 26.48 7.10 16.15
C GLU A 262 25.35 6.84 15.15
N LEU A 263 25.52 7.23 13.89
CA LEU A 263 24.54 7.07 12.83
C LEU A 263 24.54 5.68 12.20
N LEU A 264 25.67 4.97 12.24
CA LEU A 264 25.78 3.63 11.66
C LEU A 264 24.80 2.60 12.27
N PRO A 265 24.56 2.57 13.60
CA PRO A 265 23.52 1.73 14.20
C PRO A 265 22.11 2.07 13.70
N ILE A 266 21.79 3.35 13.50
CA ILE A 266 20.50 3.81 12.99
C ILE A 266 20.31 3.32 11.55
N ALA A 267 21.31 3.55 10.70
CA ALA A 267 21.26 3.12 9.30
C ALA A 267 21.14 1.59 9.17
N ALA A 268 21.98 0.84 9.89
CA ALA A 268 21.95 -0.62 9.87
C ALA A 268 20.63 -1.18 10.41
N GLY A 269 20.14 -0.64 11.53
CA GLY A 269 18.84 -1.01 12.12
C GLY A 269 17.68 -0.70 11.19
N GLY A 270 17.66 0.50 10.59
CA GLY A 270 16.66 0.92 9.62
C GLY A 270 16.60 -0.01 8.39
N LEU A 271 17.75 -0.34 7.79
CA LEU A 271 17.80 -1.29 6.67
C LEU A 271 17.30 -2.69 7.07
N LEU A 272 17.65 -3.18 8.27
CA LEU A 272 17.15 -4.46 8.77
C LEU A 272 15.63 -4.44 8.98
N ILE A 273 15.06 -3.33 9.49
CA ILE A 273 13.61 -3.15 9.62
C ILE A 273 12.95 -3.20 8.24
N ILE A 274 13.44 -2.44 7.26
CA ILE A 274 12.86 -2.33 5.92
C ILE A 274 12.93 -3.69 5.19
N PHE A 275 14.08 -4.36 5.22
CA PHE A 275 14.23 -5.68 4.58
C PHE A 275 13.34 -6.74 5.24
N SER A 276 13.21 -6.69 6.57
CA SER A 276 12.29 -7.56 7.30
C SER A 276 10.84 -7.26 6.97
N ALA A 277 10.45 -5.99 6.88
CA ALA A 277 9.11 -5.55 6.51
C ALA A 277 8.73 -6.04 5.11
N TRP A 278 9.64 -5.87 4.14
CA TRP A 278 9.45 -6.40 2.79
C TRP A 278 9.28 -7.93 2.80
N TRP A 279 10.17 -8.66 3.46
CA TRP A 279 10.11 -10.12 3.52
C TRP A 279 8.80 -10.62 4.13
N ILE A 280 8.42 -10.06 5.28
CA ILE A 280 7.23 -10.45 6.03
C ILE A 280 5.95 -10.21 5.21
N TYR A 281 5.90 -9.12 4.44
CA TYR A 281 4.76 -8.80 3.59
C TYR A 281 4.63 -9.77 2.40
N PHE A 282 5.72 -10.05 1.69
CA PHE A 282 5.70 -10.81 0.44
C PHE A 282 5.82 -12.32 0.59
N VAL A 283 6.12 -12.83 1.78
CA VAL A 283 6.27 -14.29 2.00
C VAL A 283 4.95 -15.07 1.81
N VAL A 284 3.80 -14.39 1.88
CA VAL A 284 2.47 -15.00 1.80
C VAL A 284 1.71 -14.54 0.56
N PRO A 285 1.32 -15.45 -0.36
CA PRO A 285 0.51 -15.10 -1.54
C PRO A 285 -0.95 -14.88 -1.14
N ILE A 286 -1.38 -13.61 -1.07
CA ILE A 286 -2.70 -13.22 -0.54
C ILE A 286 -3.86 -13.38 -1.54
N HIS A 287 -3.59 -13.37 -2.87
CA HIS A 287 -4.62 -13.37 -3.92
C HIS A 287 -5.64 -14.51 -3.80
N GLY A 288 -5.20 -15.70 -3.38
CA GLY A 288 -6.07 -16.86 -3.19
C GLY A 288 -7.10 -16.72 -2.06
N ARG A 289 -6.96 -15.70 -1.21
CA ARG A 289 -7.86 -15.40 -0.09
C ARG A 289 -8.92 -14.37 -0.43
N LEU A 290 -8.70 -13.49 -1.40
CA LEU A 290 -9.64 -12.45 -1.79
C LEU A 290 -10.81 -13.05 -2.59
N ARG A 291 -11.68 -13.81 -1.90
CA ARG A 291 -12.78 -14.58 -2.53
C ARG A 291 -14.09 -13.83 -2.55
N SER A 292 -14.32 -12.96 -1.59
CA SER A 292 -15.56 -12.19 -1.41
C SER A 292 -15.26 -10.70 -1.24
N SER A 293 -16.24 -9.84 -1.57
CA SER A 293 -16.13 -8.38 -1.35
C SER A 293 -15.90 -8.05 0.13
N LYS A 294 -16.47 -8.81 1.08
CA LYS A 294 -16.24 -8.59 2.50
C LYS A 294 -14.79 -8.83 2.90
N GLU A 295 -14.18 -9.94 2.48
CA GLU A 295 -12.77 -10.23 2.75
C GLU A 295 -11.86 -9.21 2.09
N ALA A 296 -12.19 -8.83 0.85
CA ALA A 296 -11.46 -7.87 0.07
C ALA A 296 -11.51 -6.44 0.69
N PHE A 297 -12.68 -5.99 1.16
CA PHE A 297 -12.82 -4.71 1.87
C PHE A 297 -12.07 -4.70 3.20
N GLN A 298 -12.20 -5.76 4.02
CA GLN A 298 -11.47 -5.85 5.28
C GLN A 298 -9.95 -5.80 5.07
N TRP A 299 -9.47 -6.53 4.08
CA TRP A 299 -8.06 -6.56 3.73
C TRP A 299 -7.59 -5.23 3.13
N GLY A 300 -8.32 -4.68 2.16
CA GLY A 300 -8.01 -3.42 1.52
C GLY A 300 -8.01 -2.25 2.49
N TYR A 301 -9.04 -2.14 3.34
CA TYR A 301 -9.15 -1.07 4.35
C TYR A 301 -8.07 -1.17 5.43
N GLY A 302 -7.71 -2.39 5.83
CA GLY A 302 -6.61 -2.60 6.78
C GLY A 302 -5.25 -2.13 6.26
N HIS A 303 -5.06 -2.03 4.94
CA HIS A 303 -3.82 -1.53 4.36
C HIS A 303 -3.57 -0.04 4.60
N TYR A 304 -4.57 0.73 5.02
CA TYR A 304 -4.34 2.06 5.57
C TYR A 304 -3.26 2.03 6.65
N LEU A 305 -3.38 1.10 7.60
CA LEU A 305 -2.40 0.97 8.69
C LEU A 305 -1.05 0.42 8.21
N VAL A 306 -1.04 -0.49 7.22
CA VAL A 306 0.21 -1.02 6.64
C VAL A 306 1.01 0.10 5.98
N PHE A 307 0.37 0.88 5.11
CA PHE A 307 1.06 1.94 4.37
C PHE A 307 1.43 3.12 5.27
N ALA A 308 0.51 3.55 6.15
CA ALA A 308 0.79 4.65 7.08
C ALA A 308 1.93 4.30 8.04
N SER A 309 1.97 3.07 8.57
CA SER A 309 3.06 2.66 9.45
C SER A 309 4.38 2.48 8.69
N ALA A 310 4.36 1.94 7.46
CA ALA A 310 5.55 1.82 6.63
C ALA A 310 6.19 3.19 6.33
N ALA A 311 5.38 4.19 5.93
CA ALA A 311 5.87 5.55 5.70
C ALA A 311 6.34 6.22 7.00
N ALA A 312 5.62 6.01 8.12
CA ALA A 312 6.01 6.54 9.42
C ALA A 312 7.33 5.95 9.96
N ILE A 313 7.71 4.70 9.58
CA ILE A 313 9.04 4.18 9.89
C ILE A 313 10.12 5.06 9.26
N GLY A 314 9.94 5.49 8.00
CA GLY A 314 10.86 6.39 7.32
C GLY A 314 11.00 7.73 8.06
N ALA A 315 9.87 8.37 8.35
CA ALA A 315 9.85 9.59 9.13
C ALA A 315 10.52 9.43 10.51
N GLY A 316 10.28 8.31 11.20
CA GLY A 316 10.92 8.00 12.47
C GLY A 316 12.43 7.84 12.38
N LEU A 317 12.93 7.22 11.30
CA LEU A 317 14.39 7.09 11.07
C LEU A 317 15.03 8.48 10.87
N GLU A 318 14.37 9.37 10.13
CA GLU A 318 14.84 10.74 9.94
C GLU A 318 14.87 11.51 11.26
N VAL A 319 13.82 11.43 12.08
CA VAL A 319 13.81 12.01 13.44
C VAL A 319 14.94 11.45 14.31
N ALA A 320 15.25 10.14 14.21
CA ALA A 320 16.34 9.54 14.97
C ALA A 320 17.71 10.08 14.53
N VAL A 321 17.89 10.32 13.22
CA VAL A 321 19.10 10.97 12.69
C VAL A 321 19.21 12.41 13.17
N GLU A 322 18.17 13.24 12.98
CA GLU A 322 18.16 14.64 13.40
C GLU A 322 18.41 14.79 14.91
N GLN A 323 17.85 13.90 15.72
CA GLN A 323 18.08 13.89 17.18
C GLN A 323 19.55 13.56 17.50
N THR A 324 20.17 12.63 16.77
CA THR A 324 21.56 12.21 17.00
C THR A 324 22.55 13.34 16.63
N VAL A 325 22.28 14.08 15.56
CA VAL A 325 23.12 15.23 15.16
C VAL A 325 22.74 16.54 15.86
N GLY A 326 21.73 16.53 16.74
CA GLY A 326 21.33 17.68 17.55
C GLY A 326 20.41 18.68 16.84
N GLU A 327 19.84 18.34 15.69
CA GLU A 327 18.91 19.19 14.94
C GLU A 327 17.48 19.06 15.49
N ALA A 328 17.06 17.87 15.97
CA ALA A 328 15.76 17.69 16.58
C ALA A 328 15.77 17.93 18.10
N HIS A 329 14.80 18.69 18.60
CA HIS A 329 14.67 19.07 20.01
C HIS A 329 13.81 18.07 20.81
N VAL A 330 14.04 16.77 20.62
CA VAL A 330 13.30 15.68 21.29
C VAL A 330 14.22 14.78 22.11
N SER A 331 13.63 14.08 23.07
CA SER A 331 14.36 13.08 23.83
C SER A 331 14.72 11.87 22.97
N THR A 332 15.82 11.18 23.31
CA THR A 332 16.19 9.90 22.67
C THR A 332 15.04 8.87 22.76
N LEU A 333 14.26 8.90 23.84
CA LEU A 333 13.07 8.06 23.98
C LEU A 333 12.01 8.36 22.91
N THR A 334 11.76 9.66 22.63
CA THR A 334 10.79 10.08 21.59
C THR A 334 11.28 9.67 20.21
N ALA A 335 12.55 9.91 19.89
CA ALA A 335 13.15 9.53 18.63
C ALA A 335 13.12 7.99 18.42
N SER A 336 13.47 7.22 19.46
CA SER A 336 13.35 5.77 19.45
C SER A 336 11.91 5.29 19.23
N ALA A 337 10.93 5.91 19.90
CA ALA A 337 9.51 5.61 19.78
C ALA A 337 8.99 5.92 18.37
N ALA A 338 9.49 6.98 17.73
CA ALA A 338 9.13 7.36 16.36
C ALA A 338 9.47 6.25 15.32
N VAL A 339 10.46 5.41 15.59
CA VAL A 339 10.80 4.23 14.75
C VAL A 339 10.08 2.97 15.23
N THR A 340 10.14 2.68 16.52
CA THR A 340 9.73 1.38 17.07
C THR A 340 8.22 1.20 17.09
N LEU A 341 7.44 2.25 17.38
CA LEU A 341 5.98 2.16 17.41
C LEU A 341 5.36 1.91 16.02
N PRO A 342 5.73 2.66 14.95
CA PRO A 342 5.26 2.33 13.61
C PRO A 342 5.72 0.95 13.15
N THR A 343 6.96 0.52 13.48
CA THR A 343 7.45 -0.82 13.16
C THR A 343 6.58 -1.89 13.82
N ALA A 344 6.26 -1.75 15.10
CA ALA A 344 5.38 -2.68 15.79
C ALA A 344 3.96 -2.69 15.20
N LEU A 345 3.41 -1.52 14.86
CA LEU A 345 2.10 -1.39 14.21
C LEU A 345 2.09 -2.10 12.84
N TYR A 346 3.14 -1.91 12.03
CA TYR A 346 3.31 -2.60 10.76
C TYR A 346 3.29 -4.13 10.94
N LEU A 347 4.09 -4.65 11.85
CA LEU A 347 4.19 -6.09 12.14
C LEU A 347 2.85 -6.68 12.57
N LEU A 348 2.13 -6.01 13.48
CA LEU A 348 0.82 -6.44 13.95
C LEU A 348 -0.23 -6.40 12.84
N THR A 349 -0.21 -5.36 12.02
CA THR A 349 -1.18 -5.20 10.94
C THR A 349 -0.95 -6.23 9.83
N VAL A 350 0.30 -6.44 9.42
CA VAL A 350 0.63 -7.49 8.44
C VAL A 350 0.35 -8.89 9.01
N TRP A 351 0.58 -9.13 10.29
CA TRP A 351 0.13 -10.36 10.95
C TRP A 351 -1.39 -10.52 10.83
N ALA A 352 -2.14 -9.49 11.16
CA ALA A 352 -3.61 -9.54 11.15
C ALA A 352 -4.20 -9.73 9.75
N LEU A 353 -3.62 -9.12 8.72
CA LEU A 353 -4.14 -9.14 7.35
C LEU A 353 -3.61 -10.32 6.53
N HIS A 354 -2.38 -10.75 6.75
CA HIS A 354 -1.70 -11.76 5.94
C HIS A 354 -1.42 -13.03 6.75
N SER A 355 -0.50 -12.94 7.72
CA SER A 355 0.16 -14.12 8.32
C SER A 355 -0.78 -15.02 9.11
N ARG A 356 -1.66 -14.47 9.93
CA ARG A 356 -2.55 -15.27 10.81
C ARG A 356 -3.44 -16.26 10.06
N HIS A 357 -3.66 -16.03 8.79
CA HIS A 357 -4.58 -16.84 7.97
C HIS A 357 -3.91 -18.02 7.26
N PHE A 358 -2.59 -17.99 7.16
CA PHE A 358 -1.79 -19.00 6.46
C PHE A 358 -0.91 -19.81 7.40
N LYS A 359 -0.64 -19.30 8.60
CA LYS A 359 0.23 -19.95 9.58
C LYS A 359 -0.57 -20.89 10.47
N VAL A 360 -0.08 -22.11 10.62
CA VAL A 360 -0.71 -23.18 11.40
C VAL A 360 0.09 -23.41 12.69
N GLY A 361 -0.61 -23.39 13.83
CA GLY A 361 0.00 -23.65 15.15
C GLY A 361 0.44 -22.37 15.88
N LEU A 362 0.40 -22.44 17.23
CA LEU A 362 0.65 -21.30 18.12
C LEU A 362 2.02 -20.67 17.92
N ALA A 363 3.08 -21.49 17.72
CA ALA A 363 4.44 -20.99 17.56
C ALA A 363 4.56 -20.07 16.34
N GLN A 364 4.01 -20.47 15.18
CA GLN A 364 4.04 -19.63 13.99
C GLN A 364 3.14 -18.39 14.11
N GLN A 365 2.00 -18.51 14.79
CA GLN A 365 1.08 -17.39 15.02
C GLN A 365 1.67 -16.35 15.96
N ALA A 366 2.48 -16.77 16.94
CA ALA A 366 3.04 -15.89 17.96
C ALA A 366 4.26 -15.08 17.46
N VAL A 367 4.95 -15.51 16.38
CA VAL A 367 6.20 -14.86 15.94
C VAL A 367 6.04 -13.36 15.80
N LEU A 368 5.11 -12.88 14.96
CA LEU A 368 4.97 -11.45 14.70
C LEU A 368 4.41 -10.64 15.88
N PRO A 369 3.37 -11.10 16.61
CA PRO A 369 2.94 -10.40 17.82
C PRO A 369 4.01 -10.29 18.91
N VAL A 370 4.77 -11.35 19.14
CA VAL A 370 5.89 -11.32 20.11
C VAL A 370 7.00 -10.39 19.61
N THR A 371 7.32 -10.43 18.32
CA THR A 371 8.29 -9.50 17.72
C THR A 371 7.86 -8.06 17.89
N ALA A 372 6.58 -7.74 17.65
CA ALA A 372 6.07 -6.38 17.85
C ALA A 372 6.23 -5.89 19.30
N LEU A 373 5.95 -6.75 20.28
CA LEU A 373 6.18 -6.45 21.70
C LEU A 373 7.66 -6.23 22.00
N LEU A 374 8.56 -7.07 21.48
CA LEU A 374 10.00 -6.90 21.65
C LEU A 374 10.51 -5.61 21.00
N VAL A 375 9.99 -5.26 19.80
CA VAL A 375 10.32 -3.99 19.14
C VAL A 375 9.87 -2.79 19.98
N ILE A 376 8.69 -2.83 20.61
CA ILE A 376 8.26 -1.81 21.57
C ILE A 376 9.21 -1.74 22.77
N CYS A 377 9.67 -2.88 23.30
CA CYS A 377 10.65 -2.90 24.38
C CYS A 377 12.00 -2.28 23.96
N CYS A 378 12.39 -2.40 22.68
CA CYS A 378 13.61 -1.78 22.18
C CYS A 378 13.60 -0.26 22.31
N THR A 379 12.43 0.40 22.37
CA THR A 379 12.30 1.86 22.59
C THR A 379 13.12 2.36 23.80
N PHE A 380 13.29 1.54 24.81
CA PHE A 380 13.97 1.89 26.06
C PHE A 380 15.48 1.62 26.04
N LEU A 381 16.07 1.25 24.89
CA LEU A 381 17.49 0.96 24.75
C LEU A 381 18.34 2.18 24.33
N GLY A 382 17.75 3.38 24.32
CA GLY A 382 18.46 4.61 23.94
C GLY A 382 18.98 4.55 22.50
N ASP A 383 20.23 4.92 22.28
CA ASP A 383 20.87 5.01 20.96
C ASP A 383 20.93 3.65 20.20
N TRP A 384 20.80 2.55 20.92
CA TRP A 384 20.76 1.19 20.35
C TRP A 384 19.35 0.73 19.95
N ALA A 385 18.31 1.54 20.21
CA ALA A 385 16.92 1.15 20.01
C ALA A 385 16.62 0.72 18.56
N VAL A 386 17.08 1.49 17.58
CA VAL A 386 16.83 1.24 16.17
C VAL A 386 17.55 -0.03 15.69
N LEU A 387 18.82 -0.19 16.05
CA LEU A 387 19.57 -1.40 15.71
C LEU A 387 18.97 -2.64 16.36
N ALA A 388 18.60 -2.57 17.64
CA ALA A 388 17.98 -3.68 18.36
C ALA A 388 16.62 -4.07 17.71
N ALA A 389 15.78 -3.09 17.36
CA ALA A 389 14.52 -3.31 16.65
C ALA A 389 14.74 -3.98 15.28
N GLY A 390 15.78 -3.56 14.55
CA GLY A 390 16.18 -4.17 13.28
C GLY A 390 16.61 -5.63 13.45
N LEU A 391 17.46 -5.92 14.43
CA LEU A 391 17.91 -7.28 14.72
C LEU A 391 16.76 -8.19 15.16
N VAL A 392 15.86 -7.69 16.01
CA VAL A 392 14.65 -8.41 16.43
C VAL A 392 13.75 -8.71 15.25
N SER A 393 13.56 -7.75 14.33
CA SER A 393 12.78 -7.94 13.10
C SER A 393 13.42 -8.99 12.16
N ALA A 394 14.72 -8.94 11.96
CA ALA A 394 15.47 -9.93 11.18
C ALA A 394 15.39 -11.34 11.80
N LEU A 395 15.48 -11.44 13.14
CA LEU A 395 15.31 -12.69 13.86
C LEU A 395 13.91 -13.28 13.68
N ALA A 396 12.87 -12.44 13.60
CA ALA A 396 11.51 -12.87 13.31
C ALA A 396 11.38 -13.50 11.91
N VAL A 397 12.05 -12.92 10.91
CA VAL A 397 12.13 -13.50 9.56
C VAL A 397 12.81 -14.86 9.59
N ALA A 398 13.97 -14.96 10.22
CA ALA A 398 14.74 -16.22 10.34
C ALA A 398 13.95 -17.30 11.10
N THR A 399 13.24 -16.92 12.18
CA THR A 399 12.40 -17.82 12.96
C THR A 399 11.20 -18.30 12.15
N GLY A 400 10.50 -17.37 11.48
CA GLY A 400 9.33 -17.69 10.67
C GLY A 400 9.66 -18.63 9.51
N THR A 401 10.76 -18.40 8.80
CA THR A 401 11.22 -19.25 7.69
C THR A 401 11.65 -20.63 8.19
N THR A 402 12.37 -20.70 9.31
CA THR A 402 12.81 -21.96 9.91
C THR A 402 11.63 -22.83 10.37
N LEU A 403 10.62 -22.22 11.03
CA LEU A 403 9.43 -22.93 11.45
C LEU A 403 8.63 -23.47 10.25
N THR A 404 8.52 -22.68 9.18
CA THR A 404 7.84 -23.11 7.96
C THR A 404 8.57 -24.27 7.28
N ALA A 405 9.89 -24.20 7.16
CA ALA A 405 10.70 -25.28 6.59
C ALA A 405 10.61 -26.59 7.41
N ARG A 406 10.62 -26.51 8.74
CA ARG A 406 10.46 -27.68 9.63
C ARG A 406 9.09 -28.34 9.47
N MET A 407 8.03 -27.58 9.26
CA MET A 407 6.68 -28.14 9.05
C MET A 407 6.58 -28.83 7.68
N ALA A 408 7.09 -28.20 6.62
CA ALA A 408 7.13 -28.81 5.29
C ALA A 408 7.91 -30.15 5.29
N ALA A 409 9.04 -30.20 6.00
CA ALA A 409 9.83 -31.43 6.15
C ALA A 409 9.05 -32.55 6.90
N ARG A 410 8.24 -32.19 7.90
CA ARG A 410 7.40 -33.16 8.65
C ARG A 410 6.25 -33.70 7.80
N GLU A 411 5.69 -32.92 6.91
CA GLU A 411 4.60 -33.34 6.00
C GLU A 411 5.12 -34.26 4.88
N GLN A 412 6.39 -34.14 4.48
CA GLN A 412 7.04 -34.97 3.45
C GLN A 412 7.64 -36.28 3.96
N GLY A 413 7.91 -36.45 5.25
CA GLY A 413 8.30 -37.74 5.83
C GLY A 413 7.07 -38.47 6.38
N PRO A 414 6.85 -39.72 6.21
CA PRO A 414 7.26 -40.95 5.57
C PRO A 414 6.28 -41.48 4.50
N ARG A 415 6.04 -40.79 3.41
CA ARG A 415 5.22 -41.31 2.29
C ARG A 415 6.01 -42.23 1.33
N SER A 416 7.32 -42.36 1.49
CA SER A 416 8.16 -43.17 0.59
C SER A 416 8.37 -44.63 0.99
N ALA A 417 7.81 -45.10 2.14
CA ALA A 417 8.04 -46.46 2.61
C ALA A 417 6.93 -47.48 2.29
N THR A 418 5.85 -47.09 1.56
CA THR A 418 4.70 -47.97 1.34
C THR A 418 4.43 -48.29 -0.14
N GLN A 419 5.38 -48.05 -1.05
CA GLN A 419 5.24 -48.41 -2.47
C GLN A 419 6.34 -49.35 -2.97
N THR A 420 6.80 -50.25 -2.15
CA THR A 420 7.60 -51.42 -2.59
C THR A 420 7.20 -52.65 -1.77
N VAL A 421 6.05 -53.22 -2.14
CA VAL A 421 5.75 -54.66 -2.00
C VAL A 421 4.87 -55.08 -3.18
#